data_0e8d447b99ab127bec5372dcb154a7cf
#
_entry.id   0e8d447b99ab127bec5372dcb154a7cf
#
_cell.length_a   1.000
_cell.length_b   1.000
_cell.length_c   1.000
_cell.angle_alpha   90.00
_cell.angle_beta   90.00
_cell.angle_gamma   90.00
#
_symmetry.space_group_name_H-M   'P 1'
#
loop_
_entity.id
_entity.type
_entity.pdbx_description
1 polymer ?
#
loop_
_entity_poly.entity_id
_entity_poly.type
_entity_poly.pdbx_seq_one_letter_code
_entity_poly.pdbx_strand_id
1 'polypeptide(L)'
;MPHEISVGDKKAMKTYTHLFDPMLKPITVAKCALDAAEGKLHRKEVIGAFVKFDKTHDRVVTCAKDPNYRPCEDNTHEIIDGANHKPREIEKPMFCPEQILHHMIVEPFKPVLLDGLYEQVYGCLPPVIKQMPNGKIKVVKKFGPHAAIRQLRKWVQIGRKVYVCETDIHHAYGSVRIATLARQMARVIKDKEWLRLTFQFLHYRENDPESEELCGLILGHYTSPWFFNFYLKQFDHFAAALPGVKYLRFADNFFLVGTSKRKVHRALDAIREYLRRELKLELNGSTQVYRFEYGLGRYDKKGEELTRGRAVNALGAVIHHNRVTLRKSILMRARRKALRIAKKTNRTWHDGSSMFARLSWIRFTDTYTYYAEHIKPIINTRQLKAKVRKHSLEAMPIAEERRRIINDGLEKSARLSD
;
A
#
# COMPACT_ATOMS: atom_id res chain seq x y z
N MET A 1 40.49 11.62 -4.61
CA MET A 1 40.05 12.51 -3.52
C MET A 1 38.53 12.41 -3.43
N PRO A 2 37.94 11.90 -2.37
CA PRO A 2 36.50 11.89 -2.21
C PRO A 2 36.03 13.28 -1.83
N HIS A 3 35.11 13.85 -2.62
CA HIS A 3 34.44 15.10 -2.28
C HIS A 3 33.59 14.89 -1.03
N GLU A 4 33.95 15.54 0.05
CA GLU A 4 33.07 15.74 1.20
C GLU A 4 31.82 16.51 0.72
N ILE A 5 30.69 15.88 0.81
CA ILE A 5 29.39 16.55 0.63
C ILE A 5 29.14 17.32 1.92
N SER A 6 29.27 18.64 1.85
CA SER A 6 28.87 19.59 2.89
C SER A 6 27.44 19.26 3.34
N VAL A 7 27.30 18.84 4.58
CA VAL A 7 26.02 18.64 5.26
C VAL A 7 25.46 20.02 5.57
N GLY A 8 24.59 20.53 4.72
CA GLY A 8 23.77 21.70 5.01
C GLY A 8 23.00 21.51 6.31
N ASP A 9 22.82 22.61 7.05
CA ASP A 9 22.18 22.81 8.34
C ASP A 9 21.49 21.58 8.95
N LYS A 10 22.04 21.03 10.02
CA LYS A 10 21.44 20.00 10.87
C LYS A 10 20.20 20.58 11.55
N LYS A 11 19.07 20.61 10.82
CA LYS A 11 17.78 20.78 11.46
C LYS A 11 17.66 19.69 12.52
N ALA A 12 17.51 20.07 13.79
CA ALA A 12 17.41 19.13 14.90
C ALA A 12 16.37 18.05 14.53
N MET A 13 16.75 16.79 14.64
CA MET A 13 15.89 15.67 14.28
C MET A 13 14.70 15.68 15.22
N LYS A 14 13.50 15.85 14.67
CA LYS A 14 12.25 15.85 15.43
C LYS A 14 12.07 14.50 16.12
N THR A 15 11.86 14.52 17.42
CA THR A 15 11.58 13.34 18.22
C THR A 15 10.11 13.31 18.65
N TYR A 16 9.59 12.12 18.86
CA TYR A 16 8.19 11.87 19.21
C TYR A 16 8.12 11.16 20.56
N THR A 17 7.33 11.73 21.45
CA THR A 17 7.01 11.22 22.79
C THR A 17 5.51 11.08 22.93
N HIS A 18 5.04 10.44 23.97
CA HIS A 18 3.61 10.33 24.29
C HIS A 18 2.75 9.70 23.18
N LEU A 19 3.23 8.59 22.61
CA LEU A 19 2.48 7.83 21.60
C LEU A 19 1.62 6.73 22.26
N PHE A 20 2.07 6.19 23.40
CA PHE A 20 1.45 5.04 24.07
C PHE A 20 0.16 5.42 24.78
N ASP A 21 0.19 6.39 25.69
CA ASP A 21 -0.99 6.76 26.49
C ASP A 21 -2.19 7.19 25.63
N PRO A 22 -2.03 8.03 24.59
CA PRO A 22 -3.16 8.40 23.74
C PRO A 22 -3.80 7.23 22.99
N MET A 23 -3.05 6.16 22.69
CA MET A 23 -3.60 5.01 21.99
C MET A 23 -4.48 4.12 22.91
N LEU A 24 -4.29 4.20 24.23
CA LEU A 24 -5.07 3.44 25.21
C LEU A 24 -6.43 4.08 25.56
N LYS A 25 -6.67 5.32 25.14
CA LYS A 25 -7.93 6.01 25.40
C LYS A 25 -9.11 5.26 24.77
N PRO A 26 -10.24 5.09 25.47
CA PRO A 26 -11.40 4.33 24.97
C PRO A 26 -11.84 4.73 23.57
N ILE A 27 -11.86 6.04 23.27
CA ILE A 27 -12.21 6.55 21.95
C ILE A 27 -11.22 6.12 20.85
N THR A 28 -9.92 6.04 21.17
CA THR A 28 -8.89 5.58 20.23
C THR A 28 -9.00 4.10 19.98
N VAL A 29 -9.19 3.31 21.04
CA VAL A 29 -9.41 1.86 20.95
C VAL A 29 -10.65 1.56 20.11
N ALA A 30 -11.77 2.27 20.37
CA ALA A 30 -13.01 2.15 19.61
C ALA A 30 -12.81 2.45 18.13
N LYS A 31 -12.11 3.54 17.80
CA LYS A 31 -11.75 3.90 16.42
C LYS A 31 -10.91 2.80 15.77
N CYS A 32 -9.87 2.34 16.45
CA CYS A 32 -8.99 1.28 15.94
C CYS A 32 -9.73 -0.04 15.72
N ALA A 33 -10.66 -0.39 16.62
CA ALA A 33 -11.51 -1.56 16.46
C ALA A 33 -12.45 -1.44 15.25
N LEU A 34 -13.05 -0.27 15.02
CA LEU A 34 -13.87 0.00 13.84
C LEU A 34 -13.06 -0.08 12.54
N ASP A 35 -11.87 0.52 12.50
CA ASP A 35 -10.97 0.46 11.36
C ASP A 35 -10.53 -0.98 11.07
N ALA A 36 -10.22 -1.76 12.12
CA ALA A 36 -9.91 -3.19 12.02
C ALA A 36 -11.09 -4.05 11.53
N ALA A 37 -12.32 -3.63 11.83
CA ALA A 37 -13.55 -4.32 11.45
C ALA A 37 -14.01 -4.03 10.03
N GLU A 38 -13.41 -3.04 9.33
CA GLU A 38 -13.81 -2.66 7.98
C GLU A 38 -13.79 -3.87 7.04
N GLY A 39 -14.92 -4.08 6.33
CA GLY A 39 -15.12 -5.24 5.45
C GLY A 39 -15.31 -6.59 6.15
N LYS A 40 -15.29 -6.65 7.49
CA LYS A 40 -15.35 -7.90 8.28
C LYS A 40 -16.61 -8.01 9.17
N LEU A 41 -17.53 -7.04 9.13
CA LEU A 41 -18.75 -7.00 9.96
C LEU A 41 -19.70 -8.19 9.74
N HIS A 42 -19.42 -9.07 8.77
CA HIS A 42 -20.14 -10.33 8.57
C HIS A 42 -19.64 -11.45 9.48
N ARG A 43 -18.50 -11.28 10.16
CA ARG A 43 -17.90 -12.30 11.01
C ARG A 43 -18.46 -12.22 12.43
N LYS A 44 -18.85 -13.38 12.99
CA LYS A 44 -19.40 -13.49 14.36
C LYS A 44 -18.43 -12.98 15.43
N GLU A 45 -17.14 -13.29 15.29
CA GLU A 45 -16.07 -12.84 16.20
C GLU A 45 -15.97 -11.32 16.28
N VAL A 46 -16.11 -10.64 15.12
CA VAL A 46 -16.06 -9.17 15.05
C VAL A 46 -17.27 -8.55 15.72
N ILE A 47 -18.48 -9.04 15.40
CA ILE A 47 -19.72 -8.55 16.06
C ILE A 47 -19.67 -8.81 17.57
N GLY A 48 -19.24 -10.01 17.99
CA GLY A 48 -19.12 -10.37 19.41
C GLY A 48 -18.20 -9.45 20.20
N ALA A 49 -17.12 -8.96 19.58
CA ALA A 49 -16.21 -8.01 20.19
C ALA A 49 -16.87 -6.64 20.45
N PHE A 50 -17.79 -6.21 19.59
CA PHE A 50 -18.53 -4.94 19.80
C PHE A 50 -19.70 -5.10 20.76
N VAL A 51 -20.39 -6.24 20.77
CA VAL A 51 -21.48 -6.51 21.75
C VAL A 51 -20.97 -6.46 23.20
N LYS A 52 -19.71 -6.85 23.42
CA LYS A 52 -19.02 -6.84 24.71
C LYS A 52 -17.81 -5.93 24.66
N PHE A 53 -18.00 -4.69 24.20
CA PHE A 53 -16.87 -3.82 23.90
C PHE A 53 -16.03 -3.47 25.12
N ASP A 54 -16.63 -3.35 26.32
CA ASP A 54 -15.92 -3.13 27.60
C ASP A 54 -14.87 -4.23 27.83
N LYS A 55 -15.27 -5.51 27.70
CA LYS A 55 -14.34 -6.65 27.85
C LYS A 55 -13.29 -6.68 26.74
N THR A 56 -13.68 -6.25 25.54
CA THR A 56 -12.76 -6.13 24.41
C THR A 56 -11.72 -5.04 24.66
N HIS A 57 -12.16 -3.88 25.13
CA HIS A 57 -11.31 -2.76 25.52
C HIS A 57 -10.32 -3.19 26.60
N ASP A 58 -10.82 -3.74 27.72
CA ASP A 58 -9.99 -4.17 28.85
C ASP A 58 -8.94 -5.19 28.43
N ARG A 59 -9.35 -6.19 27.62
CA ARG A 59 -8.43 -7.18 27.10
C ARG A 59 -7.33 -6.56 26.25
N VAL A 60 -7.67 -5.66 25.34
CA VAL A 60 -6.73 -5.00 24.45
C VAL A 60 -5.76 -4.13 25.24
N VAL A 61 -6.27 -3.34 26.20
CA VAL A 61 -5.44 -2.47 27.06
C VAL A 61 -4.53 -3.29 27.97
N THR A 62 -5.03 -4.39 28.53
CA THR A 62 -4.22 -5.30 29.34
C THR A 62 -3.07 -5.89 28.52
N CYS A 63 -3.36 -6.41 27.32
CA CYS A 63 -2.31 -6.93 26.42
C CYS A 63 -1.31 -5.83 26.02
N ALA A 64 -1.78 -4.61 25.75
CA ALA A 64 -0.88 -3.50 25.39
C ALA A 64 0.08 -3.12 26.52
N LYS A 65 -0.38 -3.18 27.76
CA LYS A 65 0.41 -2.84 28.96
C LYS A 65 1.32 -3.97 29.45
N ASP A 66 1.03 -5.21 29.06
CA ASP A 66 1.80 -6.38 29.51
C ASP A 66 3.21 -6.41 28.87
N PRO A 67 4.29 -6.29 29.66
CA PRO A 67 5.65 -6.36 29.16
C PRO A 67 6.02 -7.76 28.63
N ASN A 68 5.27 -8.79 29.02
CA ASN A 68 5.50 -10.17 28.60
C ASN A 68 4.52 -10.63 27.49
N TYR A 69 3.68 -9.71 26.98
CA TYR A 69 2.75 -10.06 25.91
C TYR A 69 3.48 -10.59 24.70
N ARG A 70 3.01 -11.74 24.22
CA ARG A 70 3.48 -12.33 22.97
C ARG A 70 2.30 -12.43 22.02
N PRO A 71 2.35 -11.77 20.86
CA PRO A 71 1.38 -12.00 19.79
C PRO A 71 1.31 -13.49 19.48
N CYS A 72 0.11 -14.02 19.24
CA CYS A 72 -0.05 -15.42 18.86
C CYS A 72 0.63 -15.64 17.50
N GLU A 73 1.32 -16.75 17.36
CA GLU A 73 1.74 -17.27 16.07
C GLU A 73 0.49 -17.75 15.34
N ASP A 74 0.08 -17.01 14.34
CA ASP A 74 -1.26 -17.14 13.79
C ASP A 74 -1.34 -18.08 12.60
N ASN A 75 -2.58 -18.47 12.31
CA ASN A 75 -2.97 -19.27 11.17
C ASN A 75 -2.40 -18.70 9.88
N THR A 76 -1.33 -19.29 9.40
CA THR A 76 -0.76 -19.00 8.09
C THR A 76 -1.67 -19.55 7.01
N HIS A 77 -2.07 -18.69 6.08
CA HIS A 77 -2.87 -19.06 4.92
C HIS A 77 -2.11 -18.79 3.65
N GLU A 78 -2.04 -19.79 2.79
CA GLU A 78 -1.55 -19.60 1.44
C GLU A 78 -2.62 -18.92 0.59
N ILE A 79 -2.28 -17.79 0.00
CA ILE A 79 -3.09 -17.13 -1.02
C ILE A 79 -2.35 -17.11 -2.35
N ILE A 80 -3.09 -17.28 -3.45
CA ILE A 80 -2.55 -17.13 -4.79
C ILE A 80 -2.72 -15.67 -5.20
N ASP A 81 -1.60 -14.94 -5.37
CA ASP A 81 -1.60 -13.57 -5.87
C ASP A 81 -2.32 -13.52 -7.23
N GLY A 82 -3.42 -12.77 -7.28
CA GLY A 82 -4.26 -12.65 -8.47
C GLY A 82 -3.55 -12.01 -9.69
N ALA A 83 -2.42 -11.34 -9.49
CA ALA A 83 -1.65 -10.74 -10.58
C ALA A 83 -0.69 -11.73 -11.25
N ASN A 84 0.08 -12.46 -10.46
CA ASN A 84 1.20 -13.28 -10.94
C ASN A 84 1.02 -14.78 -10.71
N HIS A 85 -0.08 -15.20 -10.09
CA HIS A 85 -0.35 -16.58 -9.67
C HIS A 85 0.76 -17.18 -8.78
N LYS A 86 1.47 -16.33 -8.03
CA LYS A 86 2.47 -16.78 -7.06
C LYS A 86 1.78 -17.08 -5.74
N PRO A 87 2.08 -18.22 -5.11
CA PRO A 87 1.65 -18.49 -3.74
C PRO A 87 2.33 -17.49 -2.81
N ARG A 88 1.58 -16.98 -1.84
CA ARG A 88 2.07 -16.13 -0.76
C ARG A 88 1.50 -16.63 0.54
N GLU A 89 2.35 -16.85 1.50
CA GLU A 89 1.95 -17.08 2.86
C GLU A 89 1.54 -15.74 3.50
N ILE A 90 0.34 -15.70 4.05
CA ILE A 90 -0.19 -14.54 4.75
C ILE A 90 -0.63 -14.98 6.12
N GLU A 91 -0.14 -14.30 7.14
CA GLU A 91 -0.65 -14.47 8.48
C GLU A 91 -1.94 -13.66 8.69
N LYS A 92 -2.83 -14.22 9.50
CA LYS A 92 -4.12 -13.64 9.78
C LYS A 92 -4.34 -13.54 11.28
N PRO A 93 -3.91 -12.43 11.89
CA PRO A 93 -4.05 -12.22 13.32
C PRO A 93 -5.50 -12.34 13.78
N MET A 94 -5.71 -12.78 15.02
CA MET A 94 -7.03 -12.78 15.65
C MET A 94 -7.59 -11.36 15.72
N PHE A 95 -8.92 -11.23 15.56
CA PHE A 95 -9.52 -9.90 15.56
C PHE A 95 -9.25 -9.15 16.87
N CYS A 96 -9.48 -9.80 18.00
CA CYS A 96 -9.20 -9.27 19.33
C CYS A 96 -8.28 -10.24 20.09
N PRO A 97 -7.13 -9.78 20.60
CA PRO A 97 -6.70 -8.37 20.67
C PRO A 97 -5.90 -7.89 19.46
N GLU A 98 -5.32 -8.75 18.64
CA GLU A 98 -4.18 -8.47 17.79
C GLU A 98 -4.45 -7.52 16.63
N GLN A 99 -5.52 -7.75 15.84
CA GLN A 99 -5.82 -6.80 14.76
C GLN A 99 -6.10 -5.39 15.30
N ILE A 100 -6.74 -5.29 16.47
CA ILE A 100 -6.99 -4.00 17.11
C ILE A 100 -5.65 -3.38 17.56
N LEU A 101 -4.76 -4.16 18.19
CA LEU A 101 -3.43 -3.70 18.62
C LEU A 101 -2.58 -3.23 17.43
N HIS A 102 -2.59 -3.94 16.30
CA HIS A 102 -1.93 -3.47 15.08
C HIS A 102 -2.41 -2.08 14.65
N HIS A 103 -3.73 -1.84 14.69
CA HIS A 103 -4.28 -0.53 14.37
C HIS A 103 -3.90 0.52 15.42
N MET A 104 -3.89 0.16 16.69
CA MET A 104 -3.48 1.06 17.79
C MET A 104 -2.00 1.45 17.72
N ILE A 105 -1.11 0.53 17.37
CA ILE A 105 0.32 0.83 17.11
C ILE A 105 0.47 1.82 15.95
N VAL A 106 -0.28 1.60 14.86
CA VAL A 106 -0.16 2.42 13.65
C VAL A 106 -0.78 3.81 13.82
N GLU A 107 -1.85 3.96 14.58
CA GLU A 107 -2.57 5.24 14.68
C GLU A 107 -1.66 6.42 15.11
N PRO A 108 -0.92 6.35 16.23
CA PRO A 108 0.03 7.40 16.61
C PRO A 108 1.29 7.41 15.74
N PHE A 109 1.61 6.32 15.04
CA PHE A 109 2.76 6.23 14.15
C PHE A 109 2.53 6.92 12.79
N LYS A 110 1.28 7.07 12.35
CA LYS A 110 0.94 7.75 11.07
C LYS A 110 1.62 9.12 10.94
N PRO A 111 1.50 10.05 11.91
CA PRO A 111 2.20 11.33 11.85
C PRO A 111 3.72 11.20 11.78
N VAL A 112 4.32 10.24 12.51
CA VAL A 112 5.76 9.99 12.52
C VAL A 112 6.27 9.58 11.13
N LEU A 113 5.52 8.70 10.45
CA LEU A 113 5.83 8.31 9.09
C LEU A 113 5.64 9.46 8.10
N LEU A 114 4.49 10.15 8.17
CA LEU A 114 4.10 11.14 7.17
C LEU A 114 4.91 12.45 7.29
N ASP A 115 5.43 12.77 8.48
CA ASP A 115 6.28 13.93 8.67
C ASP A 115 7.61 13.74 7.91
N GLY A 116 7.84 14.60 6.92
CA GLY A 116 9.01 14.51 6.04
C GLY A 116 9.05 13.26 5.14
N LEU A 117 7.91 12.62 4.85
CA LEU A 117 7.85 11.57 3.84
C LEU A 117 8.10 12.19 2.45
N TYR A 118 8.97 11.56 1.66
CA TYR A 118 9.22 12.02 0.30
C TYR A 118 7.94 12.02 -0.54
N GLU A 119 7.70 13.11 -1.25
CA GLU A 119 6.42 13.37 -1.91
C GLU A 119 6.04 12.38 -3.03
N GLN A 120 7.00 11.69 -3.63
CA GLN A 120 6.77 10.75 -4.72
C GLN A 120 6.73 9.29 -4.24
N VAL A 121 6.40 9.05 -2.98
CA VAL A 121 6.04 7.74 -2.43
C VAL A 121 4.53 7.57 -2.52
N TYR A 122 4.04 6.49 -3.16
CA TYR A 122 2.62 6.30 -3.48
C TYR A 122 2.01 5.00 -2.96
N GLY A 123 2.81 4.04 -2.51
CA GLY A 123 2.31 2.73 -2.09
C GLY A 123 1.86 2.67 -0.63
N CYS A 124 0.74 2.01 -0.36
CA CYS A 124 0.29 1.66 0.98
C CYS A 124 0.14 2.86 1.96
N LEU A 125 -0.34 3.98 1.46
CA LEU A 125 -0.55 5.19 2.23
C LEU A 125 -1.99 5.68 2.08
N PRO A 126 -2.62 6.17 3.17
CA PRO A 126 -3.94 6.76 3.10
C PRO A 126 -3.90 8.12 2.40
N PRO A 127 -5.01 8.58 1.81
CA PRO A 127 -5.07 9.92 1.25
C PRO A 127 -4.85 10.97 2.35
N VAL A 128 -4.11 12.03 2.02
CA VAL A 128 -4.01 13.19 2.91
C VAL A 128 -5.26 14.05 2.72
N ILE A 129 -5.99 14.23 3.79
CA ILE A 129 -7.21 15.04 3.83
C ILE A 129 -6.96 16.30 4.67
N LYS A 130 -7.59 17.40 4.28
CA LYS A 130 -7.59 18.65 5.03
C LYS A 130 -9.04 19.08 5.26
N GLN A 131 -9.38 19.39 6.50
CA GLN A 131 -10.65 20.02 6.81
C GLN A 131 -10.56 21.51 6.44
N MET A 132 -11.50 21.96 5.66
CA MET A 132 -11.61 23.34 5.24
C MET A 132 -12.38 24.16 6.30
N PRO A 133 -12.22 25.49 6.36
CA PRO A 133 -12.93 26.34 7.32
C PRO A 133 -14.46 26.20 7.27
N ASN A 134 -15.01 25.80 6.15
CA ASN A 134 -16.45 25.53 5.95
C ASN A 134 -16.89 24.11 6.37
N GLY A 135 -16.07 23.39 7.13
CA GLY A 135 -16.33 22.02 7.57
C GLY A 135 -16.18 20.94 6.49
N LYS A 136 -16.00 21.30 5.21
CA LYS A 136 -15.82 20.33 4.12
C LYS A 136 -14.43 19.68 4.16
N ILE A 137 -14.40 18.40 3.85
CA ILE A 137 -13.14 17.64 3.73
C ILE A 137 -12.64 17.75 2.29
N LYS A 138 -11.38 18.19 2.13
CA LYS A 138 -10.67 18.23 0.86
C LYS A 138 -9.54 17.21 0.85
N VAL A 139 -9.50 16.34 -0.16
CA VAL A 139 -8.35 15.47 -0.39
C VAL A 139 -7.24 16.29 -1.02
N VAL A 140 -6.17 16.52 -0.26
CA VAL A 140 -5.01 17.34 -0.67
C VAL A 140 -4.03 16.51 -1.48
N LYS A 141 -3.81 15.25 -1.07
CA LYS A 141 -2.91 14.32 -1.75
C LYS A 141 -3.57 12.95 -1.87
N LYS A 142 -3.55 12.42 -3.09
CA LYS A 142 -3.99 11.05 -3.37
C LYS A 142 -2.76 10.17 -3.55
N PHE A 143 -2.77 9.04 -2.89
CA PHE A 143 -1.82 7.97 -3.08
C PHE A 143 -2.42 6.86 -3.94
N GLY A 144 -1.68 5.79 -4.14
CA GLY A 144 -2.13 4.63 -4.90
C GLY A 144 -1.65 4.62 -6.36
N PRO A 145 -1.93 3.51 -7.09
CA PRO A 145 -1.32 3.24 -8.40
C PRO A 145 -1.70 4.27 -9.45
N HIS A 146 -2.92 4.78 -9.42
CA HIS A 146 -3.37 5.78 -10.41
C HIS A 146 -2.63 7.12 -10.25
N ALA A 147 -2.27 7.52 -9.03
CA ALA A 147 -1.49 8.73 -8.81
C ALA A 147 -0.05 8.55 -9.28
N ALA A 148 0.57 7.40 -8.98
CA ALA A 148 1.90 7.05 -9.43
C ALA A 148 1.99 7.01 -10.98
N ILE A 149 1.02 6.37 -11.65
CA ILE A 149 0.97 6.29 -13.12
C ILE A 149 0.86 7.68 -13.74
N ARG A 150 -0.01 8.57 -13.19
CA ARG A 150 -0.13 9.96 -13.67
C ARG A 150 1.18 10.73 -13.52
N GLN A 151 1.88 10.54 -12.41
CA GLN A 151 3.16 11.20 -12.17
C GLN A 151 4.25 10.68 -13.11
N LEU A 152 4.33 9.36 -13.31
CA LEU A 152 5.25 8.76 -14.28
C LEU A 152 4.96 9.25 -15.68
N ARG A 153 3.69 9.23 -16.12
CA ARG A 153 3.26 9.76 -17.41
C ARG A 153 3.77 11.20 -17.61
N LYS A 154 3.56 12.07 -16.62
CA LYS A 154 4.04 13.46 -16.66
C LYS A 154 5.55 13.55 -16.84
N TRP A 155 6.31 12.62 -16.27
CA TRP A 155 7.77 12.66 -16.35
C TRP A 155 8.34 12.09 -17.64
N VAL A 156 7.71 11.07 -18.21
CA VAL A 156 8.23 10.44 -19.45
C VAL A 156 7.81 11.17 -20.72
N GLN A 157 6.74 11.97 -20.68
CA GLN A 157 6.23 12.69 -21.84
C GLN A 157 6.87 14.06 -22.08
N ILE A 158 7.98 14.41 -21.40
CA ILE A 158 8.65 15.71 -21.49
C ILE A 158 9.60 15.88 -22.68
N GLY A 159 9.82 14.86 -23.51
CA GLY A 159 10.69 15.00 -24.66
C GLY A 159 11.07 13.69 -25.35
N ARG A 160 11.81 13.81 -26.48
CA ARG A 160 12.22 12.65 -27.29
C ARG A 160 13.37 11.83 -26.69
N LYS A 161 14.10 12.36 -25.69
CA LYS A 161 15.31 11.72 -25.15
C LYS A 161 15.16 11.44 -23.65
N VAL A 162 14.28 10.48 -23.32
CA VAL A 162 14.01 10.06 -21.95
C VAL A 162 14.46 8.62 -21.75
N TYR A 163 15.12 8.35 -20.65
CA TYR A 163 15.53 7.02 -20.20
C TYR A 163 14.84 6.67 -18.90
N VAL A 164 14.42 5.43 -18.79
CA VAL A 164 13.69 4.91 -17.64
C VAL A 164 14.40 3.69 -17.10
N CYS A 165 14.50 3.61 -15.80
CA CYS A 165 14.80 2.39 -15.06
C CYS A 165 13.54 2.00 -14.29
N GLU A 166 13.14 0.75 -14.45
CA GLU A 166 12.06 0.10 -13.71
C GLU A 166 12.68 -1.05 -12.93
N THR A 167 12.50 -1.09 -11.62
CA THR A 167 13.08 -2.11 -10.75
C THR A 167 12.25 -2.29 -9.49
N ASP A 168 12.46 -3.39 -8.79
CA ASP A 168 11.85 -3.74 -7.53
C ASP A 168 12.89 -4.33 -6.56
N ILE A 169 12.58 -4.29 -5.28
CA ILE A 169 13.39 -4.88 -4.22
C ILE A 169 13.09 -6.39 -4.17
N HIS A 170 14.15 -7.20 -4.20
CA HIS A 170 14.04 -8.66 -4.09
C HIS A 170 13.53 -9.06 -2.70
N HIS A 171 12.49 -9.90 -2.65
CA HIS A 171 11.85 -10.34 -1.40
C HIS A 171 11.61 -9.22 -0.37
N ALA A 172 11.13 -8.07 -0.83
CA ALA A 172 11.12 -6.79 -0.11
C ALA A 172 10.70 -6.88 1.37
N TYR A 173 9.52 -7.45 1.66
CA TYR A 173 9.05 -7.61 3.05
C TYR A 173 9.88 -8.62 3.83
N GLY A 174 10.20 -9.76 3.22
CA GLY A 174 10.98 -10.82 3.86
C GLY A 174 12.45 -10.47 4.12
N SER A 175 12.98 -9.43 3.44
CA SER A 175 14.39 -9.03 3.58
C SER A 175 14.61 -7.86 4.54
N VAL A 176 13.56 -7.30 5.15
CA VAL A 176 13.70 -6.20 6.12
C VAL A 176 14.43 -6.68 7.36
N ARG A 177 15.57 -6.07 7.68
CA ARG A 177 16.31 -6.33 8.92
C ARG A 177 15.60 -5.67 10.09
N ILE A 178 15.04 -6.48 10.98
CA ILE A 178 14.21 -6.00 12.10
C ILE A 178 15.03 -5.13 13.06
N ALA A 179 16.24 -5.53 13.39
CA ALA A 179 17.14 -4.72 14.23
C ALA A 179 17.43 -3.34 13.62
N THR A 180 17.60 -3.26 12.29
CA THR A 180 17.81 -1.96 11.62
C THR A 180 16.55 -1.09 11.71
N LEU A 181 15.38 -1.68 11.49
CA LEU A 181 14.09 -0.99 11.63
C LEU A 181 13.89 -0.50 13.07
N ALA A 182 14.14 -1.35 14.07
CA ALA A 182 14.04 -0.99 15.49
C ALA A 182 14.95 0.19 15.85
N ARG A 183 16.23 0.16 15.41
CA ARG A 183 17.17 1.26 15.60
C ARG A 183 16.71 2.55 14.90
N GLN A 184 16.14 2.45 13.70
CA GLN A 184 15.58 3.63 13.02
C GLN A 184 14.41 4.21 13.81
N MET A 185 13.50 3.38 14.35
CA MET A 185 12.39 3.82 15.20
C MET A 185 12.88 4.47 16.48
N ALA A 186 13.81 3.84 17.22
CA ALA A 186 14.35 4.35 18.47
C ALA A 186 15.12 5.69 18.34
N ARG A 187 15.63 5.99 17.13
CA ARG A 187 16.25 7.31 16.86
C ARG A 187 15.25 8.45 16.94
N VAL A 188 14.03 8.26 16.45
CA VAL A 188 13.01 9.32 16.33
C VAL A 188 11.89 9.20 17.38
N ILE A 189 11.59 8.01 17.86
CA ILE A 189 10.56 7.76 18.88
C ILE A 189 11.25 7.56 20.22
N LYS A 190 10.82 8.34 21.24
CA LYS A 190 11.37 8.31 22.60
C LYS A 190 10.36 7.78 23.61
N ASP A 191 9.22 7.31 23.17
CA ASP A 191 8.23 6.64 23.98
C ASP A 191 8.59 5.16 24.13
N LYS A 192 9.12 4.81 25.32
CA LYS A 192 9.62 3.46 25.63
C LYS A 192 8.52 2.40 25.59
N GLU A 193 7.32 2.74 26.06
CA GLU A 193 6.20 1.80 26.12
C GLU A 193 5.66 1.50 24.72
N TRP A 194 5.57 2.50 23.87
CA TRP A 194 5.19 2.30 22.48
C TRP A 194 6.23 1.44 21.73
N LEU A 195 7.52 1.72 21.93
CA LEU A 195 8.61 0.92 21.36
C LEU A 195 8.57 -0.52 21.86
N ARG A 196 8.42 -0.74 23.18
CA ARG A 196 8.29 -2.07 23.78
C ARG A 196 7.20 -2.89 23.09
N LEU A 197 5.97 -2.35 23.05
CA LEU A 197 4.85 -3.04 22.42
C LEU A 197 5.13 -3.31 20.92
N THR A 198 5.65 -2.32 20.20
CA THR A 198 5.98 -2.47 18.78
C THR A 198 7.04 -3.56 18.56
N PHE A 199 8.05 -3.62 19.43
CA PHE A 199 9.10 -4.64 19.34
C PHE A 199 8.59 -6.05 19.67
N GLN A 200 7.59 -6.19 20.55
CA GLN A 200 6.90 -7.46 20.77
C GLN A 200 6.21 -7.96 19.49
N PHE A 201 5.56 -7.05 18.73
CA PHE A 201 4.94 -7.40 17.44
C PHE A 201 5.94 -7.61 16.29
N LEU A 202 7.18 -7.16 16.46
CA LEU A 202 8.28 -7.43 15.54
C LEU A 202 9.12 -8.64 15.99
N HIS A 203 8.79 -9.29 17.09
CA HIS A 203 9.57 -10.35 17.75
C HIS A 203 11.03 -9.93 18.04
N TYR A 204 11.27 -8.63 18.19
CA TYR A 204 12.58 -8.05 18.40
C TYR A 204 12.87 -7.88 19.91
N ARG A 205 14.06 -8.31 20.33
CA ARG A 205 14.59 -8.09 21.68
C ARG A 205 15.88 -7.30 21.57
N GLU A 206 15.96 -6.21 22.32
CA GLU A 206 17.16 -5.39 22.38
C GLU A 206 18.30 -6.19 23.03
N ASN A 207 19.51 -6.09 22.48
CA ASN A 207 20.70 -6.81 22.92
C ASN A 207 20.64 -8.36 22.82
N ASP A 208 19.72 -8.89 22.05
CA ASP A 208 19.63 -10.32 21.77
C ASP A 208 20.29 -10.61 20.41
N PRO A 209 21.37 -11.45 20.36
CA PRO A 209 22.06 -11.79 19.12
C PRO A 209 21.14 -12.39 18.05
N GLU A 210 20.16 -13.20 18.44
CA GLU A 210 19.20 -13.80 17.50
C GLU A 210 18.34 -12.71 16.82
N SER A 211 18.00 -11.65 17.56
CA SER A 211 17.24 -10.53 17.03
C SER A 211 18.03 -9.68 16.02
N GLU A 212 19.36 -9.70 16.05
CA GLU A 212 20.19 -8.99 15.05
C GLU A 212 20.11 -9.64 13.66
N GLU A 213 19.88 -10.94 13.60
CA GLU A 213 19.74 -11.67 12.33
C GLU A 213 18.29 -11.78 11.87
N LEU A 214 17.34 -11.40 12.71
CA LEU A 214 15.91 -11.49 12.43
C LEU A 214 15.54 -10.67 11.20
N CYS A 215 14.89 -11.32 10.26
CA CYS A 215 14.44 -10.72 9.00
C CYS A 215 12.97 -10.97 8.78
N GLY A 216 12.34 -10.01 8.14
CA GLY A 216 11.02 -10.16 7.57
C GLY A 216 9.94 -9.41 8.34
N LEU A 217 9.18 -8.62 7.58
CA LEU A 217 7.89 -8.11 8.00
C LEU A 217 6.81 -9.08 7.55
N ILE A 218 5.96 -9.48 8.47
CA ILE A 218 4.94 -10.49 8.26
C ILE A 218 3.86 -9.97 7.29
N LEU A 219 3.61 -10.71 6.21
CA LEU A 219 2.54 -10.39 5.28
C LEU A 219 1.18 -10.71 5.90
N GLY A 220 0.26 -9.75 5.82
CA GLY A 220 -1.06 -9.84 6.46
C GLY A 220 -1.20 -8.96 7.69
N HIS A 221 -0.12 -8.58 8.34
CA HIS A 221 -0.14 -7.65 9.46
C HIS A 221 -0.38 -6.22 8.98
N TYR A 222 -1.28 -5.50 9.64
CA TYR A 222 -1.59 -4.11 9.30
C TYR A 222 -0.40 -3.17 9.51
N THR A 223 0.50 -3.48 10.42
CA THR A 223 1.74 -2.72 10.68
C THR A 223 2.76 -2.82 9.55
N SER A 224 2.87 -3.98 8.87
CA SER A 224 3.95 -4.27 7.94
C SER A 224 4.12 -3.24 6.81
N PRO A 225 3.08 -2.80 6.08
CA PRO A 225 3.25 -1.80 5.03
C PRO A 225 3.64 -0.41 5.57
N TRP A 226 3.27 -0.08 6.81
CA TRP A 226 3.67 1.17 7.47
C TRP A 226 5.14 1.14 7.85
N PHE A 227 5.58 0.05 8.44
CA PHE A 227 6.97 -0.15 8.85
C PHE A 227 7.90 -0.28 7.66
N PHE A 228 7.48 -0.93 6.58
CA PHE A 228 8.23 -0.98 5.34
C PHE A 228 8.43 0.41 4.71
N ASN A 229 7.39 1.25 4.68
CA ASN A 229 7.52 2.63 4.23
C ASN A 229 8.46 3.45 5.12
N PHE A 230 8.44 3.22 6.44
CA PHE A 230 9.35 3.89 7.36
C PHE A 230 10.81 3.42 7.20
N TYR A 231 11.02 2.13 7.01
CA TYR A 231 12.32 1.53 6.75
C TYR A 231 13.01 2.15 5.54
N LEU A 232 12.26 2.45 4.48
CA LEU A 232 12.75 3.04 3.26
C LEU A 232 12.75 4.58 3.25
N LYS A 233 12.27 5.24 4.30
CA LYS A 233 12.07 6.70 4.30
C LYS A 233 13.37 7.49 4.02
N GLN A 234 14.47 7.14 4.65
CA GLN A 234 15.78 7.79 4.42
C GLN A 234 16.33 7.47 3.03
N PHE A 235 16.15 6.25 2.58
CA PHE A 235 16.49 5.83 1.22
C PHE A 235 15.72 6.63 0.16
N ASP A 236 14.44 6.92 0.36
CA ASP A 236 13.64 7.72 -0.56
C ASP A 236 14.24 9.13 -0.75
N HIS A 237 14.69 9.77 0.34
CA HIS A 237 15.36 11.07 0.27
C HIS A 237 16.71 11.00 -0.43
N PHE A 238 17.50 9.97 -0.13
CA PHE A 238 18.76 9.73 -0.83
C PHE A 238 18.55 9.57 -2.33
N ALA A 239 17.61 8.70 -2.74
CA ALA A 239 17.33 8.42 -4.14
C ALA A 239 16.78 9.65 -4.88
N ALA A 240 15.98 10.48 -4.20
CA ALA A 240 15.42 11.71 -4.73
C ALA A 240 16.49 12.81 -4.95
N ALA A 241 17.54 12.81 -4.13
CA ALA A 241 18.64 13.78 -4.22
C ALA A 241 19.66 13.46 -5.33
N LEU A 242 19.57 12.28 -5.97
CA LEU A 242 20.52 11.89 -7.02
C LEU A 242 20.43 12.81 -8.26
N PRO A 243 21.54 13.31 -8.77
CA PRO A 243 21.53 14.35 -9.79
C PRO A 243 21.09 13.83 -11.17
N GLY A 244 20.19 14.59 -11.82
CA GLY A 244 19.77 14.38 -13.20
C GLY A 244 18.83 13.21 -13.41
N VAL A 245 18.21 12.71 -12.35
CA VAL A 245 17.12 11.72 -12.37
C VAL A 245 15.97 12.20 -11.48
N LYS A 246 14.77 11.73 -11.82
CA LYS A 246 13.57 11.83 -10.99
C LYS A 246 13.29 10.44 -10.45
N TYR A 247 12.95 10.35 -9.17
CA TYR A 247 12.69 9.13 -8.45
C TYR A 247 11.23 9.04 -7.98
N LEU A 248 10.61 7.87 -8.13
CA LEU A 248 9.27 7.57 -7.65
C LEU A 248 9.24 6.14 -7.11
N ARG A 249 8.57 5.94 -5.97
CA ARG A 249 8.36 4.61 -5.38
C ARG A 249 6.87 4.28 -5.18
N PHE A 250 6.54 3.03 -5.46
CA PHE A 250 5.25 2.43 -5.12
C PHE A 250 5.50 1.08 -4.44
N ALA A 251 5.36 1.03 -3.12
CA ALA A 251 5.72 -0.11 -2.28
C ALA A 251 7.20 -0.52 -2.51
N ASP A 252 7.45 -1.70 -3.02
CA ASP A 252 8.76 -2.26 -3.38
C ASP A 252 9.24 -1.85 -4.77
N ASN A 253 8.33 -1.40 -5.64
CA ASN A 253 8.67 -0.98 -7.02
C ASN A 253 9.12 0.47 -7.04
N PHE A 254 10.20 0.77 -7.77
CA PHE A 254 10.60 2.15 -8.01
C PHE A 254 11.05 2.41 -9.44
N PHE A 255 11.01 3.69 -9.79
CA PHE A 255 11.24 4.18 -11.14
C PHE A 255 12.23 5.34 -11.08
N LEU A 256 13.24 5.28 -11.96
CA LEU A 256 14.13 6.39 -12.25
C LEU A 256 13.85 6.92 -13.64
N VAL A 257 13.69 8.22 -13.79
CA VAL A 257 13.43 8.87 -15.08
C VAL A 257 14.46 9.99 -15.27
N GLY A 258 15.20 9.95 -16.39
CA GLY A 258 16.21 10.96 -16.70
C GLY A 258 16.40 11.16 -18.18
N THR A 259 17.08 12.27 -18.57
CA THR A 259 17.37 12.61 -19.97
C THR A 259 18.71 12.05 -20.46
N SER A 260 19.51 11.47 -19.58
CA SER A 260 20.82 10.87 -19.89
C SER A 260 20.88 9.42 -19.39
N LYS A 261 21.15 8.48 -20.30
CA LYS A 261 21.33 7.06 -19.98
C LYS A 261 22.42 6.87 -18.92
N ARG A 262 23.55 7.57 -19.06
CA ARG A 262 24.69 7.49 -18.13
C ARG A 262 24.30 7.96 -16.72
N LYS A 263 23.51 9.05 -16.60
CA LYS A 263 23.04 9.54 -15.29
C LYS A 263 22.10 8.55 -14.63
N VAL A 264 21.19 7.93 -15.40
CA VAL A 264 20.27 6.90 -14.85
C VAL A 264 21.05 5.66 -14.38
N HIS A 265 22.07 5.19 -15.10
CA HIS A 265 22.92 4.08 -14.65
C HIS A 265 23.68 4.45 -13.37
N ARG A 266 24.32 5.62 -13.32
CA ARG A 266 25.02 6.08 -12.09
C ARG A 266 24.09 6.16 -10.88
N ALA A 267 22.87 6.66 -11.07
CA ALA A 267 21.86 6.71 -10.02
C ALA A 267 21.45 5.30 -9.57
N LEU A 268 21.26 4.39 -10.52
CA LEU A 268 20.94 2.99 -10.20
C LEU A 268 22.06 2.31 -9.40
N ASP A 269 23.32 2.54 -9.77
CA ASP A 269 24.47 1.95 -9.07
C ASP A 269 24.59 2.53 -7.64
N ALA A 270 24.39 3.85 -7.47
CA ALA A 270 24.34 4.47 -6.16
C ALA A 270 23.20 3.93 -5.27
N ILE A 271 22.05 3.68 -5.86
CA ILE A 271 20.89 3.06 -5.19
C ILE A 271 21.21 1.64 -4.74
N ARG A 272 21.81 0.82 -5.61
CA ARG A 272 22.23 -0.55 -5.26
C ARG A 272 23.18 -0.55 -4.07
N GLU A 273 24.19 0.32 -4.10
CA GLU A 273 25.16 0.40 -3.02
C GLU A 273 24.52 0.85 -1.71
N TYR A 274 23.64 1.87 -1.75
CA TYR A 274 22.91 2.31 -0.56
C TYR A 274 22.07 1.19 0.04
N LEU A 275 21.24 0.53 -0.78
CA LEU A 275 20.36 -0.56 -0.33
C LEU A 275 21.15 -1.71 0.28
N ARG A 276 22.26 -2.11 -0.36
CA ARG A 276 23.12 -3.19 0.12
C ARG A 276 23.80 -2.82 1.44
N ARG A 277 24.39 -1.61 1.51
CA ARG A 277 25.20 -1.19 2.65
C ARG A 277 24.38 -0.81 3.87
N GLU A 278 23.37 0.04 3.68
CA GLU A 278 22.61 0.65 4.79
C GLU A 278 21.41 -0.20 5.21
N LEU A 279 20.74 -0.86 4.26
CA LEU A 279 19.48 -1.56 4.50
C LEU A 279 19.59 -3.09 4.32
N LYS A 280 20.71 -3.61 3.84
CA LYS A 280 20.90 -5.04 3.53
C LYS A 280 19.82 -5.58 2.58
N LEU A 281 19.38 -4.73 1.64
CA LEU A 281 18.40 -5.07 0.61
C LEU A 281 19.07 -5.18 -0.74
N GLU A 282 18.50 -6.04 -1.60
CA GLU A 282 18.98 -6.25 -2.97
C GLU A 282 17.89 -5.91 -3.98
N LEU A 283 18.31 -5.47 -5.17
CA LEU A 283 17.41 -5.28 -6.30
C LEU A 283 17.19 -6.59 -7.05
N ASN A 284 15.99 -6.72 -7.63
CA ASN A 284 15.70 -7.84 -8.50
C ASN A 284 16.64 -7.83 -9.73
N GLY A 285 17.13 -9.01 -10.13
CA GLY A 285 18.07 -9.19 -11.25
C GLY A 285 17.55 -8.75 -12.61
N SER A 286 16.24 -8.57 -12.76
CA SER A 286 15.59 -8.12 -14.02
C SER A 286 15.67 -6.61 -14.28
N THR A 287 16.41 -5.87 -13.47
CA THR A 287 16.54 -4.41 -13.57
C THR A 287 17.17 -3.98 -14.89
N GLN A 288 16.49 -3.13 -15.65
CA GLN A 288 16.95 -2.64 -16.96
C GLN A 288 16.79 -1.12 -17.08
N VAL A 289 17.78 -0.49 -17.71
CA VAL A 289 17.71 0.92 -18.14
C VAL A 289 17.48 0.95 -19.65
N TYR A 290 16.39 1.56 -20.09
CA TYR A 290 16.02 1.61 -21.49
C TYR A 290 15.57 3.02 -21.90
N ARG A 291 15.58 3.29 -23.22
CA ARG A 291 15.03 4.52 -23.78
C ARG A 291 13.51 4.42 -23.81
N PHE A 292 12.84 5.42 -23.28
CA PHE A 292 11.38 5.53 -23.35
C PHE A 292 10.91 5.63 -24.81
N GLU A 293 9.73 5.12 -25.09
CA GLU A 293 9.06 5.16 -26.38
C GLU A 293 8.88 6.60 -26.87
N TYR A 294 9.15 6.83 -28.16
CA TYR A 294 8.95 8.12 -28.83
C TYR A 294 8.47 7.91 -30.26
N GLY A 295 7.62 8.82 -30.72
CA GLY A 295 7.11 8.82 -32.09
C GLY A 295 8.19 9.24 -33.11
N LEU A 296 8.11 8.67 -34.30
CA LEU A 296 9.02 8.97 -35.43
C LEU A 296 8.46 10.03 -36.38
N GLY A 297 7.20 10.47 -36.17
CA GLY A 297 6.49 11.33 -37.09
C GLY A 297 6.19 10.67 -38.46
N ARG A 298 6.25 9.34 -38.51
CA ARG A 298 5.90 8.51 -39.65
C ARG A 298 4.76 7.59 -39.27
N TYR A 299 3.88 7.31 -40.22
CA TYR A 299 2.68 6.53 -39.95
C TYR A 299 2.69 5.25 -40.80
N ASP A 300 2.12 4.19 -40.27
CA ASP A 300 1.92 2.93 -40.97
C ASP A 300 0.69 3.00 -41.93
N LYS A 301 0.41 1.89 -42.64
CA LYS A 301 -0.75 1.78 -43.56
C LYS A 301 -2.11 1.90 -42.86
N LYS A 302 -2.14 1.78 -41.54
CA LYS A 302 -3.36 1.90 -40.70
C LYS A 302 -3.50 3.29 -40.07
N GLY A 303 -2.55 4.22 -40.37
CA GLY A 303 -2.52 5.55 -39.75
C GLY A 303 -2.00 5.57 -38.30
N GLU A 304 -1.36 4.48 -37.84
CA GLU A 304 -0.71 4.47 -36.53
C GLU A 304 0.72 5.00 -36.62
N GLU A 305 1.10 5.89 -35.69
CA GLU A 305 2.45 6.45 -35.66
C GLU A 305 3.48 5.37 -35.32
N LEU A 306 4.51 5.27 -36.16
CA LEU A 306 5.65 4.40 -35.95
C LEU A 306 6.45 4.92 -34.72
N THR A 307 6.81 4.03 -33.83
CA THR A 307 7.52 4.37 -32.60
C THR A 307 8.84 3.63 -32.48
N ARG A 308 9.79 4.22 -31.73
CA ARG A 308 11.01 3.55 -31.26
C ARG A 308 11.13 3.68 -29.73
N GLY A 309 11.93 2.81 -29.14
CA GLY A 309 12.06 2.73 -27.69
C GLY A 309 11.10 1.74 -27.06
N ARG A 310 10.88 1.84 -25.75
CA ARG A 310 10.03 0.91 -24.99
C ARG A 310 9.08 1.71 -24.10
N ALA A 311 7.80 1.34 -24.12
CA ALA A 311 6.80 1.88 -23.20
C ALA A 311 7.08 1.44 -21.75
N VAL A 312 6.72 2.26 -20.77
CA VAL A 312 6.89 1.95 -19.35
C VAL A 312 5.76 1.04 -18.86
N ASN A 313 6.14 -0.09 -18.31
CA ASN A 313 5.18 -1.08 -17.80
C ASN A 313 5.01 -0.95 -16.27
N ALA A 314 4.22 0.02 -15.82
CA ALA A 314 4.09 0.39 -14.43
C ALA A 314 2.73 -0.02 -13.83
N LEU A 315 2.75 -0.73 -12.70
CA LEU A 315 1.57 -0.94 -11.83
C LEU A 315 0.31 -1.45 -12.56
N GLY A 316 0.48 -2.30 -13.56
CA GLY A 316 -0.63 -2.86 -14.34
C GLY A 316 -1.02 -2.05 -15.58
N ALA A 317 -0.47 -0.84 -15.75
CA ALA A 317 -0.61 -0.02 -16.95
C ALA A 317 0.65 -0.06 -17.82
N VAL A 318 0.49 0.30 -19.08
CA VAL A 318 1.58 0.52 -20.05
C VAL A 318 1.49 1.98 -20.50
N ILE A 319 2.52 2.76 -20.20
CA ILE A 319 2.59 4.18 -20.53
C ILE A 319 3.34 4.30 -21.84
N HIS A 320 2.64 4.70 -22.89
CA HIS A 320 3.17 5.02 -24.20
C HIS A 320 3.48 6.52 -24.31
N HIS A 321 4.15 6.94 -25.39
CA HIS A 321 4.45 8.35 -25.60
C HIS A 321 3.19 9.23 -25.74
N ASN A 322 2.08 8.70 -26.24
CA ASN A 322 0.83 9.43 -26.50
C ASN A 322 -0.38 8.93 -25.69
N ARG A 323 -0.35 7.72 -25.15
CA ARG A 323 -1.49 7.09 -24.47
C ARG A 323 -1.06 6.22 -23.27
N VAL A 324 -2.02 5.84 -22.45
CA VAL A 324 -1.83 4.87 -21.35
C VAL A 324 -2.80 3.72 -21.56
N THR A 325 -2.29 2.51 -21.69
CA THR A 325 -3.11 1.30 -21.84
C THR A 325 -2.97 0.37 -20.65
N LEU A 326 -3.86 -0.60 -20.53
CA LEU A 326 -3.67 -1.70 -19.58
C LEU A 326 -2.73 -2.77 -20.16
N ARG A 327 -2.03 -3.48 -19.26
CA ARG A 327 -1.29 -4.68 -19.66
C ARG A 327 -2.22 -5.67 -20.37
N LYS A 328 -1.75 -6.27 -21.45
CA LYS A 328 -2.48 -7.28 -22.22
C LYS A 328 -3.04 -8.40 -21.32
N SER A 329 -2.26 -8.85 -20.34
CA SER A 329 -2.67 -9.89 -19.39
C SER A 329 -3.91 -9.50 -18.56
N ILE A 330 -4.05 -8.22 -18.18
CA ILE A 330 -5.22 -7.71 -17.44
C ILE A 330 -6.44 -7.68 -18.35
N LEU A 331 -6.29 -7.17 -19.59
CA LEU A 331 -7.36 -7.15 -20.59
C LEU A 331 -7.85 -8.55 -20.91
N MET A 332 -6.93 -9.49 -21.16
CA MET A 332 -7.28 -10.87 -21.46
C MET A 332 -7.99 -11.57 -20.27
N ARG A 333 -7.58 -11.29 -19.03
CA ARG A 333 -8.28 -11.81 -17.84
C ARG A 333 -9.68 -11.22 -17.71
N ALA A 334 -9.87 -9.94 -18.00
CA ALA A 334 -11.20 -9.32 -18.01
C ALA A 334 -12.11 -9.97 -19.07
N ARG A 335 -11.60 -10.17 -20.30
CA ARG A 335 -12.34 -10.86 -21.38
C ARG A 335 -12.67 -12.31 -21.02
N ARG A 336 -11.71 -13.08 -20.49
CA ARG A 336 -11.95 -14.47 -20.05
C ARG A 336 -13.00 -14.53 -18.93
N LYS A 337 -13.01 -13.57 -18.01
CA LYS A 337 -14.06 -13.49 -16.97
C LYS A 337 -15.42 -13.18 -17.60
N ALA A 338 -15.49 -12.26 -18.56
CA ALA A 338 -16.72 -11.95 -19.29
C ALA A 338 -17.28 -13.20 -19.99
N LEU A 339 -16.45 -13.94 -20.72
CA LEU A 339 -16.84 -15.20 -21.37
C LEU A 339 -17.37 -16.24 -20.38
N ARG A 340 -16.70 -16.40 -19.23
CA ARG A 340 -17.18 -17.33 -18.18
C ARG A 340 -18.54 -16.92 -17.61
N ILE A 341 -18.76 -15.62 -17.42
CA ILE A 341 -20.05 -15.10 -16.94
C ILE A 341 -21.13 -15.28 -18.01
N ALA A 342 -20.80 -15.06 -19.28
CA ALA A 342 -21.75 -15.23 -20.39
C ALA A 342 -22.30 -16.66 -20.50
N LYS A 343 -21.45 -17.67 -20.22
CA LYS A 343 -21.82 -19.10 -20.25
C LYS A 343 -22.73 -19.54 -19.07
N LYS A 344 -22.87 -18.72 -18.03
CA LYS A 344 -23.70 -19.06 -16.88
C LYS A 344 -25.17 -18.82 -17.16
N THR A 345 -26.01 -19.81 -16.89
CA THR A 345 -27.47 -19.69 -16.87
C THR A 345 -27.93 -18.79 -15.73
N ASN A 346 -27.40 -19.00 -14.53
CA ASN A 346 -27.69 -18.15 -13.37
C ASN A 346 -26.48 -17.30 -13.01
N ARG A 347 -26.56 -15.99 -13.28
CA ARG A 347 -25.53 -15.00 -12.96
C ARG A 347 -25.81 -14.40 -11.58
N THR A 348 -24.80 -14.34 -10.73
CA THR A 348 -24.92 -13.84 -9.35
C THR A 348 -24.44 -12.40 -9.23
N TRP A 349 -24.72 -11.76 -8.08
CA TRP A 349 -24.16 -10.46 -7.74
C TRP A 349 -22.63 -10.50 -7.65
N HIS A 350 -22.07 -11.63 -7.23
CA HIS A 350 -20.62 -11.88 -7.18
C HIS A 350 -19.97 -11.79 -8.57
N ASP A 351 -20.65 -12.31 -9.60
CA ASP A 351 -20.18 -12.20 -10.98
C ASP A 351 -20.12 -10.73 -11.41
N GLY A 352 -21.16 -9.97 -11.05
CA GLY A 352 -21.22 -8.53 -11.30
C GLY A 352 -20.09 -7.76 -10.60
N SER A 353 -19.94 -7.90 -9.29
CA SER A 353 -18.90 -7.24 -8.50
C SER A 353 -17.51 -7.59 -9.01
N SER A 354 -17.24 -8.88 -9.27
CA SER A 354 -15.96 -9.33 -9.81
C SER A 354 -15.67 -8.78 -11.22
N MET A 355 -16.69 -8.58 -12.04
CA MET A 355 -16.53 -7.96 -13.36
C MET A 355 -16.27 -6.46 -13.26
N PHE A 356 -17.03 -5.73 -12.43
CA PHE A 356 -16.85 -4.29 -12.25
C PHE A 356 -15.50 -3.93 -11.66
N ALA A 357 -14.97 -4.73 -10.74
CA ALA A 357 -13.62 -4.56 -10.22
C ALA A 357 -12.56 -4.57 -11.35
N ARG A 358 -12.73 -5.39 -12.38
CA ARG A 358 -11.84 -5.43 -13.56
C ARG A 358 -12.09 -4.27 -14.54
N LEU A 359 -13.35 -3.89 -14.73
CA LEU A 359 -13.72 -2.80 -15.63
C LEU A 359 -13.33 -1.42 -15.10
N SER A 360 -13.16 -1.26 -13.78
CA SER A 360 -12.76 0.01 -13.17
C SER A 360 -11.41 0.52 -13.70
N TRP A 361 -10.47 -0.38 -13.98
CA TRP A 361 -9.17 -0.07 -14.56
C TRP A 361 -9.26 0.46 -15.99
N ILE A 362 -10.24 -0.02 -16.77
CA ILE A 362 -10.45 0.41 -18.17
C ILE A 362 -10.84 1.90 -18.23
N ARG A 363 -11.62 2.37 -17.24
CA ARG A 363 -12.02 3.79 -17.15
C ARG A 363 -10.86 4.74 -16.88
N PHE A 364 -9.78 4.24 -16.32
CA PHE A 364 -8.60 5.02 -15.98
C PHE A 364 -7.60 5.12 -17.14
N THR A 365 -7.72 4.29 -18.16
CA THR A 365 -6.76 4.13 -19.26
C THR A 365 -7.44 4.30 -20.63
N ASP A 366 -6.61 4.53 -21.65
CA ASP A 366 -7.04 4.69 -23.04
C ASP A 366 -7.35 3.32 -23.70
N THR A 367 -8.06 2.43 -23.00
CA THR A 367 -8.40 1.06 -23.45
C THR A 367 -9.90 0.85 -23.67
N TYR A 368 -10.65 1.92 -23.81
CA TYR A 368 -12.10 1.86 -24.02
C TYR A 368 -12.48 1.14 -25.32
N THR A 369 -11.74 1.33 -26.40
CA THR A 369 -11.96 0.65 -27.68
C THR A 369 -11.94 -0.88 -27.49
N TYR A 370 -10.91 -1.41 -26.80
CA TYR A 370 -10.83 -2.83 -26.51
C TYR A 370 -12.04 -3.32 -25.70
N TYR A 371 -12.51 -2.55 -24.72
CA TYR A 371 -13.73 -2.88 -23.98
C TYR A 371 -14.96 -2.92 -24.87
N ALA A 372 -15.13 -1.92 -25.75
CA ALA A 372 -16.29 -1.82 -26.65
C ALA A 372 -16.35 -2.97 -27.65
N GLU A 373 -15.21 -3.38 -28.20
CA GLU A 373 -15.13 -4.42 -29.21
C GLU A 373 -15.11 -5.85 -28.64
N HIS A 374 -14.43 -6.07 -27.51
CA HIS A 374 -14.11 -7.41 -27.05
C HIS A 374 -14.74 -7.84 -25.71
N ILE A 375 -15.36 -6.91 -24.98
CA ILE A 375 -15.99 -7.24 -23.67
C ILE A 375 -17.49 -6.88 -23.68
N LYS A 376 -17.82 -5.67 -24.12
CA LYS A 376 -19.20 -5.18 -24.12
C LYS A 376 -20.17 -6.08 -24.90
N PRO A 377 -19.81 -6.66 -26.07
CA PRO A 377 -20.71 -7.56 -26.81
C PRO A 377 -20.94 -8.91 -26.10
N ILE A 378 -20.04 -9.32 -25.19
CA ILE A 378 -20.10 -10.63 -24.53
C ILE A 378 -21.06 -10.61 -23.33
N ILE A 379 -21.15 -9.50 -22.62
CA ILE A 379 -21.91 -9.41 -21.36
C ILE A 379 -22.81 -8.17 -21.30
N ASN A 380 -24.01 -8.36 -20.75
CA ASN A 380 -24.90 -7.25 -20.44
C ASN A 380 -24.52 -6.65 -19.07
N THR A 381 -23.71 -5.59 -19.07
CA THR A 381 -23.26 -4.90 -17.85
C THR A 381 -24.41 -4.25 -17.07
N ARG A 382 -25.51 -3.84 -17.74
CA ARG A 382 -26.70 -3.28 -17.10
C ARG A 382 -27.39 -4.34 -16.20
N GLN A 383 -27.57 -5.55 -16.72
CA GLN A 383 -28.15 -6.66 -15.94
C GLN A 383 -27.28 -7.04 -14.74
N LEU A 384 -25.95 -7.11 -14.92
CA LEU A 384 -25.02 -7.36 -13.81
C LEU A 384 -25.10 -6.27 -12.74
N LYS A 385 -25.19 -5.00 -13.15
CA LYS A 385 -25.33 -3.86 -12.23
C LYS A 385 -26.65 -3.94 -11.46
N ALA A 386 -27.74 -4.32 -12.08
CA ALA A 386 -29.01 -4.51 -11.41
C ALA A 386 -28.94 -5.60 -10.33
N LYS A 387 -28.28 -6.74 -10.61
CA LYS A 387 -28.08 -7.80 -9.60
C LYS A 387 -27.22 -7.35 -8.42
N VAL A 388 -26.15 -6.62 -8.68
CA VAL A 388 -25.31 -6.06 -7.60
C VAL A 388 -26.11 -5.07 -6.76
N ARG A 389 -26.87 -4.16 -7.40
CA ARG A 389 -27.74 -3.21 -6.70
C ARG A 389 -28.80 -3.91 -5.85
N LYS A 390 -29.49 -4.90 -6.41
CA LYS A 390 -30.50 -5.68 -5.68
C LYS A 390 -29.90 -6.30 -4.42
N HIS A 391 -28.76 -7.01 -4.56
CA HIS A 391 -28.07 -7.61 -3.41
C HIS A 391 -27.64 -6.56 -2.37
N SER A 392 -27.15 -5.40 -2.82
CA SER A 392 -26.77 -4.32 -1.89
C SER A 392 -27.96 -3.80 -1.10
N LEU A 393 -29.13 -3.65 -1.74
CA LEU A 393 -30.37 -3.22 -1.08
C LEU A 393 -30.87 -4.27 -0.09
N GLU A 394 -30.84 -5.55 -0.46
CA GLU A 394 -31.21 -6.66 0.42
C GLU A 394 -30.29 -6.81 1.63
N ALA A 395 -29.00 -6.48 1.47
CA ALA A 395 -28.01 -6.51 2.55
C ALA A 395 -28.04 -5.26 3.45
N MET A 396 -28.65 -4.14 3.04
CA MET A 396 -28.69 -2.89 3.81
C MET A 396 -29.29 -3.05 5.21
N PRO A 397 -30.47 -3.66 5.42
CA PRO A 397 -31.05 -3.78 6.76
C PRO A 397 -30.13 -4.55 7.72
N ILE A 398 -29.50 -5.63 7.22
CA ILE A 398 -28.55 -6.42 8.03
C ILE A 398 -27.31 -5.58 8.37
N ALA A 399 -26.83 -4.76 7.45
CA ALA A 399 -25.68 -3.89 7.69
C ALA A 399 -26.03 -2.75 8.67
N GLU A 400 -27.23 -2.21 8.61
CA GLU A 400 -27.73 -1.19 9.53
C GLU A 400 -27.91 -1.76 10.95
N GLU A 401 -28.50 -2.95 11.08
CA GLU A 401 -28.63 -3.64 12.35
C GLU A 401 -27.26 -3.90 12.99
N ARG A 402 -26.29 -4.39 12.20
CA ARG A 402 -24.92 -4.59 12.69
C ARG A 402 -24.26 -3.29 13.14
N ARG A 403 -24.46 -2.19 12.41
CA ARG A 403 -23.97 -0.85 12.80
C ARG A 403 -24.61 -0.38 14.09
N ARG A 404 -25.91 -0.61 14.27
CA ARG A 404 -26.64 -0.29 15.51
C ARG A 404 -26.06 -1.05 16.68
N ILE A 405 -25.87 -2.37 16.58
CA ILE A 405 -25.24 -3.20 17.64
C ILE A 405 -23.85 -2.66 18.01
N ILE A 406 -23.06 -2.26 17.03
CA ILE A 406 -21.72 -1.70 17.26
C ILE A 406 -21.82 -0.36 18.00
N ASN A 407 -22.67 0.55 17.54
CA ASN A 407 -22.85 1.85 18.17
C ASN A 407 -23.37 1.72 19.61
N ASP A 408 -24.36 0.86 19.86
CA ASP A 408 -24.89 0.59 21.19
C ASP A 408 -23.80 0.04 22.14
N GLY A 409 -22.92 -0.83 21.64
CA GLY A 409 -21.77 -1.35 22.38
C GLY A 409 -20.76 -0.27 22.75
N LEU A 410 -20.45 0.62 21.80
CA LEU A 410 -19.52 1.74 22.00
C LEU A 410 -20.09 2.80 22.96
N GLU A 411 -21.38 3.13 22.85
CA GLU A 411 -22.04 4.08 23.76
C GLU A 411 -22.12 3.57 25.20
N LYS A 412 -22.39 2.28 25.39
CA LYS A 412 -22.37 1.67 26.74
C LYS A 412 -20.99 1.78 27.37
N SER A 413 -19.93 1.50 26.60
CA SER A 413 -18.55 1.62 27.09
C SER A 413 -18.16 3.06 27.42
N ALA A 414 -18.60 4.03 26.62
CA ALA A 414 -18.34 5.44 26.89
C ALA A 414 -18.95 5.92 28.21
N ARG A 415 -20.17 5.46 28.55
CA ARG A 415 -20.86 5.79 29.82
C ARG A 415 -20.24 5.17 31.06
N LEU A 416 -19.46 4.10 30.92
CA LEU A 416 -18.75 3.47 32.02
C LEU A 416 -17.37 4.09 32.29
N SER A 417 -16.93 4.97 31.41
CA SER A 417 -15.62 5.66 31.48
C SER A 417 -15.72 7.06 32.14
N ASP A 418 -16.95 7.57 32.32
CA ASP A 418 -17.29 8.77 33.06
C ASP A 418 -17.64 8.40 34.52
#